data_8bef4d55095e6e5150d08895c1002c67
#
_entry.id   8bef4d55095e6e5150d08895c1002c67
#
_cell.length_a   1.000
_cell.length_b   1.000
_cell.length_c   1.000
_cell.angle_alpha   90.00
_cell.angle_beta   90.00
_cell.angle_gamma   90.00
#
_symmetry.space_group_name_H-M   'P 1'
#
loop_
_entity.id
_entity.type
_entity.pdbx_description
1 polymer ?
#
loop_
_entity_poly.entity_id
_entity_poly.type
_entity_poly.pdbx_seq_one_letter_code
_entity_poly.pdbx_strand_id
1 'polypeptide(L)'
;GNLDNISRYSRYLLQHLNGYTGTIRITSTARTPEQQAQVMLDNIKKHGLQSQLDLYANPGDKVCLVYDPKKSDNQNLEAMIAKIYELGPTTVSHHCVDPTQLNTLDISKNGLSNINCFLDALKKAGIFYIDEPQNNCIHIEIKQK
;
A
#
# COMPACT_ATOMS: atom_id res chain seq x y z
N GLY A 1 0.80 6.02 -7.20
CA GLY A 1 -0.48 5.37 -6.91
C GLY A 1 -1.61 5.89 -7.77
N ASN A 2 -2.72 5.18 -7.79
CA ASN A 2 -3.90 5.58 -8.53
C ASN A 2 -4.74 6.57 -7.70
N LEU A 3 -4.75 7.85 -8.10
CA LEU A 3 -5.46 8.90 -7.38
C LEU A 3 -6.98 8.75 -7.43
N ASP A 4 -7.52 7.96 -8.36
CA ASP A 4 -8.96 7.70 -8.44
C ASP A 4 -9.49 6.91 -7.24
N ASN A 5 -8.61 6.20 -6.54
CA ASN A 5 -8.96 5.46 -5.33
C ASN A 5 -8.94 6.33 -4.07
N ILE A 6 -8.74 7.63 -4.22
CA ILE A 6 -8.75 8.59 -3.11
C ILE A 6 -10.04 9.41 -3.17
N SER A 7 -10.85 9.33 -2.12
CA SER A 7 -12.10 10.06 -2.05
C SER A 7 -11.90 11.58 -1.96
N ARG A 8 -12.96 12.34 -2.26
CA ARG A 8 -12.95 13.81 -2.07
C ARG A 8 -12.68 14.17 -0.61
N TYR A 9 -13.22 13.41 0.32
CA TYR A 9 -13.01 13.60 1.75
C TYR A 9 -11.54 13.45 2.13
N SER A 10 -10.89 12.36 1.68
CA SER A 10 -9.47 12.14 1.95
C SER A 10 -8.60 13.21 1.29
N ARG A 11 -8.92 13.63 0.06
CA ARG A 11 -8.18 14.71 -0.62
C ARG A 11 -8.29 16.02 0.15
N TYR A 12 -9.46 16.34 0.66
CA TYR A 12 -9.67 17.54 1.47
C TYR A 12 -8.80 17.53 2.73
N LEU A 13 -8.79 16.40 3.46
CA LEU A 13 -7.96 16.26 4.65
C LEU A 13 -6.48 16.43 4.34
N LEU A 14 -6.00 15.78 3.27
CA LEU A 14 -4.59 15.85 2.87
C LEU A 14 -4.19 17.25 2.43
N GLN A 15 -5.04 17.96 1.69
CA GLN A 15 -4.79 19.34 1.29
C GLN A 15 -4.67 20.27 2.51
N HIS A 16 -5.49 20.05 3.52
CA HIS A 16 -5.43 20.82 4.75
C HIS A 16 -4.09 20.60 5.48
N LEU A 17 -3.60 19.38 5.52
CA LEU A 17 -2.32 19.04 6.13
C LEU A 17 -1.13 19.56 5.32
N ASN A 18 -1.26 19.60 3.99
CA ASN A 18 -0.19 20.02 3.08
C ASN A 18 0.31 21.45 3.39
N GLY A 19 -0.58 22.33 3.80
CA GLY A 19 -0.22 23.72 4.13
C GLY A 19 0.72 23.86 5.32
N TYR A 20 0.82 22.83 6.17
CA TYR A 20 1.63 22.87 7.39
C TYR A 20 2.90 22.06 7.32
N THR A 21 2.99 21.08 6.42
CA THR A 21 4.01 20.03 6.49
C THR A 21 4.83 19.88 5.21
N GLY A 22 4.66 20.76 4.25
CA GLY A 22 5.36 20.69 2.95
C GLY A 22 4.54 19.93 1.93
N THR A 23 5.21 19.32 0.95
CA THR A 23 4.56 18.61 -0.14
C THR A 23 4.21 17.18 0.25
N ILE A 24 2.95 16.81 0.11
CA ILE A 24 2.49 15.44 0.32
C ILE A 24 2.56 14.69 -1.01
N ARG A 25 3.44 13.68 -1.07
CA ARG A 25 3.60 12.82 -2.24
C ARG A 25 3.03 11.45 -1.93
N ILE A 26 2.00 11.08 -2.67
CA ILE A 26 1.35 9.78 -2.51
C ILE A 26 2.05 8.78 -3.42
N THR A 27 2.66 7.75 -2.84
CA THR A 27 3.40 6.72 -3.58
C THR A 27 2.60 5.45 -3.81
N SER A 28 1.56 5.21 -3.00
CA SER A 28 0.72 4.04 -3.13
C SER A 28 -0.68 4.34 -2.62
N THR A 29 -1.69 3.71 -3.24
CA THR A 29 -3.10 3.81 -2.87
C THR A 29 -3.73 2.42 -2.78
N ALA A 30 -5.05 2.34 -2.59
CA ALA A 30 -5.77 1.08 -2.61
C ALA A 30 -5.53 0.31 -3.92
N ARG A 31 -5.49 -1.01 -3.81
CA ARG A 31 -5.25 -1.93 -4.93
C ARG A 31 -6.33 -3.00 -4.98
N THR A 32 -6.73 -3.39 -6.21
CA THR A 32 -7.48 -4.62 -6.39
C THR A 32 -6.55 -5.82 -6.14
N PRO A 33 -7.10 -7.03 -5.87
CA PRO A 33 -6.26 -8.23 -5.77
C PRO A 33 -5.41 -8.48 -7.02
N GLU A 34 -5.94 -8.18 -8.20
CA GLU A 34 -5.21 -8.28 -9.46
C GLU A 34 -4.02 -7.32 -9.51
N GLN A 35 -4.21 -6.08 -9.09
CA GLN A 35 -3.13 -5.08 -9.01
C GLN A 35 -2.11 -5.48 -7.94
N GLN A 36 -2.55 -6.01 -6.81
CA GLN A 36 -1.66 -6.49 -5.74
C GLN A 36 -0.78 -7.64 -6.24
N ALA A 37 -1.36 -8.61 -6.95
CA ALA A 37 -0.61 -9.71 -7.53
C ALA A 37 0.43 -9.22 -8.53
N GLN A 38 0.08 -8.25 -9.36
CA GLN A 38 1.01 -7.67 -10.34
C GLN A 38 2.20 -6.99 -9.66
N VAL A 39 1.96 -6.22 -8.60
CA VAL A 39 3.03 -5.58 -7.83
C VAL A 39 3.96 -6.64 -7.23
N MET A 40 3.42 -7.70 -6.66
CA MET A 40 4.20 -8.77 -6.05
C MET A 40 5.03 -9.52 -7.10
N LEU A 41 4.44 -9.82 -8.26
CA LEU A 41 5.15 -10.47 -9.35
C LEU A 41 6.29 -9.59 -9.88
N ASP A 42 6.03 -8.31 -10.13
CA ASP A 42 7.04 -7.36 -10.61
C ASP A 42 8.22 -7.28 -9.63
N ASN A 43 7.93 -7.26 -8.32
CA ASN A 43 8.95 -7.21 -7.29
C ASN A 43 9.76 -8.50 -7.20
N ILE A 44 9.12 -9.66 -7.39
CA ILE A 44 9.85 -10.94 -7.46
C ILE A 44 10.82 -10.95 -8.64
N LYS A 45 10.36 -10.48 -9.80
CA LYS A 45 11.20 -10.41 -11.01
C LYS A 45 12.36 -9.41 -10.87
N LYS A 46 12.12 -8.31 -10.16
CA LYS A 46 13.12 -7.24 -9.97
C LYS A 46 14.10 -7.53 -8.85
N HIS A 47 13.64 -8.06 -7.72
CA HIS A 47 14.42 -8.20 -6.49
C HIS A 47 14.69 -9.66 -6.08
N GLY A 48 14.06 -10.61 -6.75
CA GLY A 48 14.17 -12.03 -6.43
C GLY A 48 13.11 -12.52 -5.44
N LEU A 49 12.78 -13.81 -5.53
CA LEU A 49 11.77 -14.42 -4.70
C LEU A 49 12.12 -14.36 -3.21
N GLN A 50 13.37 -14.67 -2.84
CA GLN A 50 13.78 -14.70 -1.43
C GLN A 50 13.64 -13.34 -0.78
N SER A 51 14.01 -12.27 -1.49
CA SER A 51 13.83 -10.90 -1.01
C SER A 51 12.37 -10.61 -0.65
N GLN A 52 11.44 -11.07 -1.48
CA GLN A 52 10.01 -10.85 -1.25
C GLN A 52 9.46 -11.76 -0.14
N LEU A 53 9.97 -12.97 0.00
CA LEU A 53 9.60 -13.84 1.13
C LEU A 53 10.03 -13.25 2.47
N ASP A 54 11.19 -12.59 2.49
CA ASP A 54 11.70 -11.92 3.69
C ASP A 54 10.91 -10.65 4.01
N LEU A 55 10.41 -9.97 2.99
CA LEU A 55 9.65 -8.72 3.14
C LEU A 55 8.22 -8.97 3.62
N TYR A 56 7.53 -9.94 3.04
CA TYR A 56 6.13 -10.21 3.36
C TYR A 56 6.01 -11.17 4.53
N ALA A 57 5.32 -10.71 5.59
CA ALA A 57 4.94 -11.59 6.68
C ALA A 57 3.80 -12.51 6.24
N ASN A 58 3.57 -13.59 6.99
CA ASN A 58 2.44 -14.48 6.77
C ASN A 58 1.12 -13.70 6.96
N PRO A 59 0.13 -13.77 6.02
CA PRO A 59 0.05 -14.71 4.91
C PRO A 59 0.61 -14.21 3.56
N GLY A 60 1.13 -13.00 3.48
CA GLY A 60 1.62 -12.42 2.22
C GLY A 60 2.71 -13.26 1.56
N ASP A 61 3.59 -13.89 2.33
CA ASP A 61 4.63 -14.77 1.83
C ASP A 61 4.06 -15.97 1.05
N LYS A 62 2.88 -16.45 1.42
CA LYS A 62 2.21 -17.58 0.74
C LYS A 62 1.84 -17.25 -0.71
N VAL A 63 1.54 -15.99 -1.00
CA VAL A 63 1.30 -15.54 -2.37
C VAL A 63 2.59 -15.62 -3.18
N CYS A 64 3.70 -15.18 -2.62
CA CYS A 64 5.00 -15.24 -3.28
C CYS A 64 5.44 -16.69 -3.53
N LEU A 65 5.11 -17.62 -2.65
CA LEU A 65 5.50 -19.02 -2.76
C LEU A 65 4.84 -19.76 -3.93
N VAL A 66 3.74 -19.24 -4.50
CA VAL A 66 3.14 -19.87 -5.69
C VAL A 66 3.88 -19.52 -6.97
N TYR A 67 4.81 -18.57 -6.92
CA TYR A 67 5.63 -18.19 -8.07
C TYR A 67 6.52 -19.37 -8.52
N ASP A 68 6.50 -19.65 -9.83
CA ASP A 68 7.31 -20.69 -10.45
C ASP A 68 8.07 -20.07 -11.64
N PRO A 69 9.42 -19.99 -11.57
CA PRO A 69 10.21 -19.39 -12.65
C PRO A 69 10.12 -20.13 -13.97
N LYS A 70 9.63 -21.38 -13.96
CA LYS A 70 9.44 -22.19 -15.17
C LYS A 70 8.15 -21.87 -15.91
N LYS A 71 7.22 -21.16 -15.27
CA LYS A 71 5.93 -20.77 -15.84
C LYS A 71 5.99 -19.37 -16.44
N SER A 72 5.05 -19.07 -17.34
CA SER A 72 4.93 -17.73 -17.92
C SER A 72 4.49 -16.72 -16.86
N ASP A 73 4.69 -15.44 -17.13
CA ASP A 73 4.21 -14.36 -16.25
C ASP A 73 2.71 -14.42 -16.07
N ASN A 74 1.94 -14.69 -17.13
CA ASN A 74 0.49 -14.80 -17.04
C ASN A 74 0.05 -15.96 -16.14
N GLN A 75 0.72 -17.10 -16.23
CA GLN A 75 0.42 -18.25 -15.37
C GLN A 75 0.72 -17.95 -13.91
N ASN A 76 1.85 -17.29 -13.65
CA ASN A 76 2.20 -16.86 -12.30
C ASN A 76 1.22 -15.82 -11.76
N LEU A 77 0.85 -14.85 -12.58
CA LEU A 77 -0.09 -13.81 -12.19
C LEU A 77 -1.43 -14.42 -11.81
N GLU A 78 -1.98 -15.32 -12.63
CA GLU A 78 -3.25 -16.01 -12.34
C GLU A 78 -3.19 -16.81 -11.05
N ALA A 79 -2.09 -17.54 -10.83
CA ALA A 79 -1.91 -18.33 -9.60
C ALA A 79 -1.83 -17.42 -8.36
N MET A 80 -1.13 -16.31 -8.47
CA MET A 80 -1.00 -15.35 -7.37
C MET A 80 -2.33 -14.65 -7.08
N ILE A 81 -3.09 -14.26 -8.09
CA ILE A 81 -4.43 -13.69 -7.93
C ILE A 81 -5.35 -14.68 -7.19
N ALA A 82 -5.37 -15.94 -7.63
CA ALA A 82 -6.18 -16.97 -6.99
C ALA A 82 -5.80 -17.16 -5.52
N LYS A 83 -4.50 -17.12 -5.21
CA LYS A 83 -4.01 -17.25 -3.83
C LYS A 83 -4.42 -16.07 -2.96
N ILE A 84 -4.41 -14.86 -3.50
CA ILE A 84 -4.87 -13.67 -2.77
C ILE A 84 -6.35 -13.79 -2.41
N TYR A 85 -7.20 -14.22 -3.34
CA TYR A 85 -8.62 -14.43 -3.05
C TYR A 85 -8.84 -15.54 -2.04
N GLU A 86 -8.07 -16.62 -2.11
CA GLU A 86 -8.14 -17.74 -1.16
C GLU A 86 -7.79 -17.30 0.26
N LEU A 87 -6.73 -16.51 0.42
CA LEU A 87 -6.24 -16.04 1.72
C LEU A 87 -7.08 -14.88 2.28
N GLY A 88 -7.76 -14.15 1.42
CA GLY A 88 -8.45 -12.91 1.75
C GLY A 88 -7.59 -11.68 1.41
N PRO A 89 -8.07 -10.81 0.51
CA PRO A 89 -7.26 -9.67 0.03
C PRO A 89 -6.71 -8.76 1.14
N THR A 90 -7.53 -8.43 2.13
CA THR A 90 -7.13 -7.55 3.23
C THR A 90 -6.10 -8.17 4.16
N THR A 91 -6.06 -9.52 4.25
CA THR A 91 -5.06 -10.21 5.06
C THR A 91 -3.70 -10.25 4.38
N VAL A 92 -3.68 -10.19 3.04
CA VAL A 92 -2.44 -10.13 2.25
C VAL A 92 -1.84 -8.73 2.27
N SER A 93 -2.67 -7.70 2.11
CA SER A 93 -2.22 -6.31 2.11
C SER A 93 -3.34 -5.37 2.59
N HIS A 94 -2.98 -4.41 3.42
CA HIS A 94 -3.90 -3.36 3.85
C HIS A 94 -4.33 -2.44 2.69
N HIS A 95 -3.60 -2.44 1.57
CA HIS A 95 -4.02 -1.69 0.38
C HIS A 95 -5.16 -2.36 -0.38
N CYS A 96 -5.43 -3.66 -0.14
CA CYS A 96 -6.54 -4.39 -0.76
C CYS A 96 -7.84 -4.20 0.01
N VAL A 97 -8.24 -2.96 0.24
CA VAL A 97 -9.49 -2.60 0.93
C VAL A 97 -10.43 -1.87 -0.02
N ASP A 98 -11.72 -1.88 0.31
CA ASP A 98 -12.71 -1.11 -0.43
C ASP A 98 -12.49 0.40 -0.19
N PRO A 99 -12.15 1.18 -1.22
CA PRO A 99 -11.88 2.61 -1.04
C PRO A 99 -13.12 3.42 -0.66
N THR A 100 -14.34 2.86 -0.76
CA THR A 100 -15.55 3.53 -0.27
C THR A 100 -15.67 3.46 1.25
N GLN A 101 -14.96 2.52 1.90
CA GLN A 101 -14.98 2.34 3.36
C GLN A 101 -13.71 2.88 4.01
N LEU A 102 -12.56 2.67 3.37
CA LEU A 102 -11.27 3.05 3.91
C LEU A 102 -10.33 3.44 2.77
N ASN A 103 -9.72 4.62 2.86
CA ASN A 103 -8.63 4.96 1.96
C ASN A 103 -7.30 4.65 2.62
N THR A 104 -6.48 3.84 1.97
CA THR A 104 -5.12 3.51 2.40
C THR A 104 -4.13 4.16 1.45
N LEU A 105 -3.13 4.83 2.02
CA LEU A 105 -2.17 5.63 1.27
C LEU A 105 -0.79 5.47 1.87
N ASP A 106 0.23 5.45 1.02
CA ASP A 106 1.60 5.63 1.46
C ASP A 106 2.07 7.03 1.04
N ILE A 107 2.61 7.77 2.01
CA ILE A 107 3.10 9.14 1.80
C ILE A 107 4.62 9.12 1.90
N SER A 108 5.29 9.59 0.85
CA SER A 108 6.75 9.70 0.84
C SER A 108 7.23 10.70 1.88
N LYS A 109 8.26 10.34 2.63
CA LYS A 109 8.92 11.27 3.55
C LYS A 109 9.70 12.38 2.83
N ASN A 110 10.06 12.14 1.57
CA ASN A 110 10.92 13.07 0.82
C ASN A 110 10.30 14.45 0.59
N GLY A 111 8.99 14.56 0.50
CA GLY A 111 8.31 15.83 0.29
C GLY A 111 7.98 16.58 1.58
N LEU A 112 8.11 15.94 2.73
CA LEU A 112 7.70 16.51 4.01
C LEU A 112 8.82 17.38 4.59
N SER A 113 8.49 18.63 4.92
CA SER A 113 9.46 19.56 5.53
C SER A 113 9.69 19.26 7.01
N ASN A 114 8.69 18.73 7.70
CA ASN A 114 8.79 18.33 9.11
C ASN A 114 7.91 17.12 9.37
N ILE A 115 8.55 15.95 9.45
CA ILE A 115 7.86 14.66 9.63
C ILE A 115 7.10 14.63 10.96
N ASN A 116 7.70 15.14 12.04
CA ASN A 116 7.05 15.13 13.34
C ASN A 116 5.79 15.99 13.37
N CYS A 117 5.80 17.15 12.72
CA CYS A 117 4.61 17.98 12.55
C CYS A 117 3.52 17.26 11.77
N PHE A 118 3.90 16.54 10.73
CA PHE A 118 2.95 15.75 9.93
C PHE A 118 2.29 14.65 10.76
N LEU A 119 3.08 13.87 11.50
CA LEU A 119 2.57 12.82 12.37
C LEU A 119 1.66 13.38 13.46
N ASP A 120 2.02 14.50 14.05
CA ASP A 120 1.22 15.18 15.05
C ASP A 120 -0.12 15.67 14.49
N ALA A 121 -0.09 16.20 13.27
CA ALA A 121 -1.31 16.64 12.58
C ALA A 121 -2.23 15.47 12.26
N LEU A 122 -1.69 14.33 11.84
CA LEU A 122 -2.47 13.09 11.62
C LEU A 122 -3.14 12.63 12.91
N LYS A 123 -2.40 12.64 14.00
CA LYS A 123 -2.89 12.24 15.31
C LYS A 123 -4.03 13.14 15.76
N LYS A 124 -3.89 14.46 15.60
CA LYS A 124 -4.93 15.43 15.96
C LYS A 124 -6.19 15.29 15.10
N ALA A 125 -6.02 14.90 13.84
CA ALA A 125 -7.15 14.66 12.93
C ALA A 125 -7.80 13.28 13.15
N GLY A 126 -7.25 12.43 14.02
CA GLY A 126 -7.77 11.09 14.28
C GLY A 126 -7.49 10.11 13.14
N ILE A 127 -6.46 10.35 12.34
CA ILE A 127 -6.07 9.51 11.21
C ILE A 127 -5.05 8.48 11.69
N PHE A 128 -5.33 7.20 11.45
CA PHE A 128 -4.41 6.12 11.76
C PHE A 128 -3.20 6.18 10.84
N TYR A 129 -2.00 5.98 11.39
CA TYR A 129 -0.77 5.93 10.61
C TYR A 129 0.22 4.91 11.16
N ILE A 130 1.11 4.45 10.28
CA ILE A 130 2.26 3.61 10.62
C ILE A 130 3.49 4.23 9.95
N ASP A 131 4.52 4.53 10.73
CA ASP A 131 5.81 4.95 10.20
C ASP A 131 6.55 3.71 9.68
N GLU A 132 6.89 3.72 8.38
CA GLU A 132 7.61 2.63 7.72
C GLU A 132 9.00 3.09 7.30
N PRO A 133 10.00 3.08 8.22
CA PRO A 133 11.35 3.58 7.91
C PRO A 133 12.01 2.82 6.75
N GLN A 134 11.77 1.52 6.65
CA GLN A 134 12.35 0.68 5.60
C GLN A 134 11.91 1.08 4.19
N ASN A 135 10.74 1.71 4.06
CA ASN A 135 10.17 2.17 2.78
C ASN A 135 10.25 3.68 2.61
N ASN A 136 10.82 4.39 3.57
CA ASN A 136 10.90 5.85 3.61
C ASN A 136 9.53 6.52 3.38
N CYS A 137 8.49 5.93 3.95
CA CYS A 137 7.12 6.45 3.82
C CYS A 137 6.35 6.31 5.13
N ILE A 138 5.19 6.98 5.15
CA ILE A 138 4.22 6.88 6.22
C ILE A 138 2.94 6.30 5.63
N HIS A 139 2.54 5.13 6.13
CA HIS A 139 1.27 4.51 5.77
C HIS A 139 0.16 5.15 6.55
N ILE A 140 -0.89 5.62 5.88
CA ILE A 140 -2.07 6.21 6.53
C ILE A 140 -3.35 5.51 6.09
N GLU A 141 -4.33 5.51 6.98
CA GLU A 141 -5.66 4.94 6.73
C GLU A 141 -6.72 5.96 7.13
N ILE A 142 -7.55 6.37 6.17
CA ILE A 142 -8.60 7.35 6.38
C ILE A 142 -9.95 6.67 6.22
N LYS A 143 -10.68 6.54 7.32
CA LYS A 143 -12.05 6.03 7.29
C LYS A 143 -12.95 6.99 6.52
N GLN A 144 -13.83 6.45 5.71
CA GLN A 144 -14.74 7.24 4.89
C GLN A 144 -16.04 7.54 5.66
N LYS A 145 -16.58 8.69 5.41
CA LYS A 145 -17.88 9.10 5.97
C LYS A 145 -19.01 8.77 5.02
#